data_5731b9d604c0b87c0fa0c62e5b8449be
#
_entry.id   5731b9d604c0b87c0fa0c62e5b8449be
#
_cell.length_a   1.000
_cell.length_b   1.000
_cell.length_c   1.000
_cell.angle_alpha   90.00
_cell.angle_beta   90.00
_cell.angle_gamma   90.00
#
_symmetry.space_group_name_H-M   'P 1'
#
loop_
_entity.id
_entity.type
_entity.pdbx_description
1 polymer ?
#
loop_
_entity_poly.entity_id
_entity_poly.type
_entity_poly.pdbx_seq_one_letter_code
_entity_poly.pdbx_strand_id
1 'polypeptide(L)'
;MNDNHISLTEAEWAVMECLWEKSPRTGRETVAWLDQKMGWTRSTTLTMLRRLEAKGAVAGDTEGELKTFRPLIAREDVAVRETENLLDRAYKGSLSLLVSSLTRKQSLPQKEIDELYAILREMEGKNND
;
A
#
# COMPACT_ATOMS: atom_id res chain seq x y z
N MET A 1 -4.28 -20.78 0.40
CA MET A 1 -5.01 -19.86 0.67
C MET A 1 -4.42 -18.58 0.58
N ASN A 2 -5.10 -17.74 0.40
CA ASN A 2 -4.61 -16.67 -0.05
C ASN A 2 -4.40 -15.67 0.91
N ASP A 3 -3.40 -14.97 0.79
CA ASP A 3 -3.06 -13.98 1.67
C ASP A 3 -3.70 -12.70 1.37
N ASN A 4 -4.75 -12.76 0.64
CA ASN A 4 -5.38 -11.56 0.20
C ASN A 4 -6.07 -10.81 1.29
N HIS A 5 -6.06 -11.34 2.51
CA HIS A 5 -6.77 -10.68 3.58
C HIS A 5 -5.87 -9.91 4.54
N ILE A 6 -4.60 -9.75 4.19
CA ILE A 6 -3.70 -8.97 5.01
C ILE A 6 -4.10 -7.51 4.92
N SER A 7 -4.41 -6.90 6.06
CA SER A 7 -4.67 -5.49 6.08
C SER A 7 -3.59 -4.81 6.89
N LEU A 8 -3.23 -3.60 6.48
CA LEU A 8 -2.13 -2.88 7.08
C LEU A 8 -2.63 -1.63 7.78
N THR A 9 -2.08 -1.37 8.98
CA THR A 9 -2.31 -0.09 9.63
C THR A 9 -1.46 0.96 8.90
N GLU A 10 -1.71 2.23 9.21
CA GLU A 10 -0.93 3.31 8.62
C GLU A 10 0.55 3.16 8.92
N ALA A 11 0.88 2.77 10.15
CA ALA A 11 2.27 2.59 10.54
C ALA A 11 2.90 1.41 9.79
N GLU A 12 2.15 0.33 9.65
CA GLU A 12 2.64 -0.83 8.91
C GLU A 12 2.85 -0.50 7.44
N TRP A 13 1.95 0.32 6.88
CA TRP A 13 2.09 0.75 5.49
C TRP A 13 3.40 1.51 5.27
N ALA A 14 3.79 2.36 6.24
CA ALA A 14 5.04 3.10 6.14
C ALA A 14 6.26 2.18 6.03
N VAL A 15 6.26 1.08 6.81
CA VAL A 15 7.35 0.11 6.73
C VAL A 15 7.34 -0.58 5.38
N MET A 16 6.15 -0.96 4.91
CA MET A 16 6.04 -1.62 3.61
C MET A 16 6.52 -0.71 2.48
N GLU A 17 6.24 0.60 2.55
CA GLU A 17 6.74 1.53 1.54
C GLU A 17 8.26 1.52 1.46
N CYS A 18 8.91 1.41 2.61
CA CYS A 18 10.36 1.29 2.65
C CYS A 18 10.84 0.07 1.88
N LEU A 19 10.20 -1.07 2.14
CA LEU A 19 10.61 -2.33 1.52
C LEU A 19 10.18 -2.43 0.06
N TRP A 20 9.05 -1.82 -0.28
CA TRP A 20 8.61 -1.77 -1.68
C TRP A 20 9.52 -0.87 -2.52
N GLU A 21 10.06 0.17 -1.90
CA GLU A 21 10.96 1.05 -2.63
C GLU A 21 12.23 0.32 -3.02
N LYS A 22 12.79 -0.44 -2.10
CA LYS A 22 13.99 -1.21 -2.36
C LYS A 22 14.07 -2.35 -1.36
N SER A 23 14.25 -3.56 -1.82
CA SER A 23 14.42 -4.72 -0.95
C SER A 23 15.38 -5.70 -1.61
N PRO A 24 16.03 -6.56 -0.83
CA PRO A 24 15.89 -6.66 0.61
C PRO A 24 16.63 -5.53 1.32
N ARG A 25 16.26 -5.28 2.56
CA ARG A 25 16.95 -4.32 3.42
C ARG A 25 17.23 -4.96 4.76
N THR A 26 18.36 -4.61 5.35
CA THR A 26 18.64 -5.05 6.73
C THR A 26 17.77 -4.28 7.69
N GLY A 27 17.70 -4.77 8.93
CA GLY A 27 17.00 -4.03 9.97
C GLY A 27 17.55 -2.62 10.16
N ARG A 28 18.88 -2.51 10.10
CA ARG A 28 19.55 -1.21 10.24
C ARG A 28 19.15 -0.25 9.11
N GLU A 29 19.12 -0.73 7.90
CA GLU A 29 18.71 0.08 6.75
C GLU A 29 17.27 0.52 6.86
N THR A 30 16.40 -0.36 7.32
CA THR A 30 14.99 -0.05 7.50
C THR A 30 14.81 1.00 8.58
N VAL A 31 15.54 0.85 9.70
CA VAL A 31 15.49 1.81 10.78
C VAL A 31 15.93 3.19 10.30
N ALA A 32 17.03 3.25 9.54
CA ALA A 32 17.54 4.52 9.04
C ALA A 32 16.53 5.20 8.11
N TRP A 33 15.90 4.42 7.22
CA TRP A 33 14.93 4.96 6.28
C TRP A 33 13.73 5.57 7.02
N LEU A 34 13.21 4.83 8.00
CA LEU A 34 12.02 5.28 8.74
C LEU A 34 12.33 6.39 9.72
N ASP A 35 13.55 6.44 10.25
CA ASP A 35 13.96 7.57 11.05
C ASP A 35 13.95 8.85 10.20
N GLN A 36 14.50 8.76 9.00
CA GLN A 36 14.56 9.93 8.12
C GLN A 36 13.18 10.36 7.64
N LYS A 37 12.34 9.41 7.28
CA LYS A 37 11.04 9.75 6.71
C LYS A 37 9.97 10.04 7.75
N MET A 38 9.98 9.33 8.86
CA MET A 38 8.92 9.42 9.84
C MET A 38 9.38 9.84 11.22
N GLY A 39 10.69 9.93 11.45
CA GLY A 39 11.20 10.25 12.78
C GLY A 39 11.01 9.12 13.78
N TRP A 40 10.87 7.89 13.30
CA TRP A 40 10.64 6.77 14.21
C TRP A 40 11.91 6.32 14.90
N THR A 41 11.75 5.86 16.13
CA THR A 41 12.87 5.26 16.86
C THR A 41 13.13 3.86 16.32
N ARG A 42 14.32 3.34 16.63
CA ARG A 42 14.68 1.97 16.28
C ARG A 42 13.66 0.99 16.84
N SER A 43 13.26 1.19 18.07
CA SER A 43 12.32 0.30 18.75
C SER A 43 10.99 0.21 18.02
N THR A 44 10.47 1.35 17.59
CA THR A 44 9.20 1.39 16.84
C THR A 44 9.31 0.62 15.53
N THR A 45 10.40 0.88 14.78
CA THR A 45 10.60 0.21 13.50
C THR A 45 10.70 -1.30 13.67
N LEU A 46 11.49 -1.76 14.64
CA LEU A 46 11.66 -3.20 14.84
C LEU A 46 10.38 -3.87 15.30
N THR A 47 9.57 -3.17 16.10
CA THR A 47 8.28 -3.68 16.52
C THR A 47 7.36 -3.87 15.31
N MET A 48 7.35 -2.89 14.40
CA MET A 48 6.51 -2.99 13.21
C MET A 48 6.98 -4.11 12.28
N LEU A 49 8.30 -4.27 12.14
CA LEU A 49 8.82 -5.36 11.32
C LEU A 49 8.39 -6.73 11.88
N ARG A 50 8.43 -6.88 13.20
CA ARG A 50 8.01 -8.13 13.80
C ARG A 50 6.53 -8.40 13.57
N ARG A 51 5.71 -7.36 13.65
CA ARG A 51 4.27 -7.50 13.38
C ARG A 51 4.03 -7.92 11.94
N LEU A 52 4.76 -7.33 11.01
CA LEU A 52 4.58 -7.65 9.60
C LEU A 52 5.06 -9.06 9.28
N GLU A 53 6.12 -9.52 9.93
CA GLU A 53 6.54 -10.91 9.80
C GLU A 53 5.45 -11.84 10.30
N ALA A 54 4.87 -11.53 11.45
CA ALA A 54 3.83 -12.35 12.05
C ALA A 54 2.58 -12.41 11.18
N LYS A 55 2.28 -11.31 10.48
CA LYS A 55 1.14 -11.27 9.57
C LYS A 55 1.38 -11.98 8.25
N GLY A 56 2.62 -12.30 7.95
CA GLY A 56 2.95 -12.90 6.66
C GLY A 56 3.15 -11.88 5.55
N ALA A 57 3.29 -10.59 5.89
CA ALA A 57 3.49 -9.55 4.90
C ALA A 57 4.96 -9.36 4.52
N VAL A 58 5.85 -9.78 5.40
CA VAL A 58 7.30 -9.60 5.24
C VAL A 58 8.00 -10.89 5.62
N ALA A 59 9.03 -11.24 4.87
CA ALA A 59 9.88 -12.37 5.21
C ALA A 59 11.19 -11.83 5.77
N GLY A 60 11.66 -12.44 6.86
CA GLY A 60 12.98 -12.17 7.37
C GLY A 60 13.88 -13.32 7.00
N ASP A 61 14.86 -13.05 6.15
CA ASP A 61 15.79 -14.06 5.69
C ASP A 61 17.14 -13.85 6.35
N THR A 62 17.72 -14.94 6.82
CA THR A 62 19.01 -14.84 7.48
C THR A 62 20.07 -15.52 6.63
N GLU A 63 21.15 -14.78 6.35
CA GLU A 63 22.26 -15.33 5.67
C GLU A 63 23.46 -15.07 6.54
N GLY A 64 24.03 -16.09 7.13
CA GLY A 64 25.07 -15.92 8.10
C GLY A 64 24.51 -15.21 9.32
N GLU A 65 25.14 -14.10 9.68
CA GLU A 65 24.66 -13.34 10.83
C GLU A 65 23.77 -12.19 10.43
N LEU A 66 23.55 -12.00 9.15
CA LEU A 66 22.81 -10.86 8.67
C LEU A 66 21.37 -11.23 8.37
N LYS A 67 20.44 -10.49 8.93
CA LYS A 67 19.03 -10.70 8.64
C LYS A 67 18.54 -9.57 7.74
N THR A 68 17.87 -9.93 6.65
CA THR A 68 17.29 -8.95 5.75
C THR A 68 15.79 -9.20 5.63
N PHE A 69 15.08 -8.17 5.26
CA PHE A 69 13.62 -8.21 5.15
C PHE A 69 13.20 -7.89 3.73
N ARG A 70 12.20 -8.60 3.25
CA ARG A 70 11.63 -8.35 1.93
C ARG A 70 10.13 -8.49 1.98
N PRO A 71 9.41 -7.78 1.11
CA PRO A 71 7.95 -7.89 1.14
C PRO A 71 7.49 -9.20 0.51
N LEU A 72 6.43 -9.76 1.06
CA LEU A 72 5.79 -10.96 0.53
C LEU A 72 4.49 -10.62 -0.20
N ILE A 73 4.05 -9.37 -0.11
CA ILE A 73 2.82 -8.91 -0.74
C ILE A 73 3.16 -7.75 -1.65
N ALA A 74 2.44 -7.63 -2.74
CA ALA A 74 2.68 -6.57 -3.72
C ALA A 74 1.91 -5.31 -3.34
N ARG A 75 2.54 -4.16 -3.53
CA ARG A 75 1.94 -2.88 -3.19
C ARG A 75 0.58 -2.69 -3.89
N GLU A 76 0.55 -3.01 -5.18
CA GLU A 76 -0.67 -2.81 -5.94
C GLU A 76 -1.84 -3.64 -5.45
N ASP A 77 -1.57 -4.89 -5.06
CA ASP A 77 -2.63 -5.77 -4.56
C ASP A 77 -3.21 -5.24 -3.26
N VAL A 78 -2.35 -4.75 -2.37
CA VAL A 78 -2.82 -4.19 -1.12
C VAL A 78 -3.59 -2.89 -1.35
N ALA A 79 -3.10 -2.06 -2.27
CA ALA A 79 -3.77 -0.79 -2.58
C ALA A 79 -5.17 -1.02 -3.13
N VAL A 80 -5.33 -1.99 -4.03
CA VAL A 80 -6.63 -2.32 -4.59
C VAL A 80 -7.57 -2.80 -3.49
N ARG A 81 -7.09 -3.68 -2.61
CA ARG A 81 -7.91 -4.18 -1.54
C ARG A 81 -8.34 -3.07 -0.58
N GLU A 82 -7.43 -2.14 -0.26
CA GLU A 82 -7.77 -1.00 0.59
C GLU A 82 -8.85 -0.16 -0.06
N THR A 83 -8.75 0.05 -1.36
CA THR A 83 -9.74 0.80 -2.10
C THR A 83 -11.10 0.09 -2.10
N GLU A 84 -11.11 -1.22 -2.33
CA GLU A 84 -12.34 -1.98 -2.31
C GLU A 84 -13.01 -1.92 -0.94
N ASN A 85 -12.22 -2.04 0.12
CA ASN A 85 -12.76 -1.96 1.47
C ASN A 85 -13.35 -0.58 1.76
N LEU A 86 -12.68 0.46 1.30
CA LEU A 86 -13.16 1.82 1.46
C LEU A 86 -14.47 2.03 0.71
N LEU A 87 -14.52 1.56 -0.54
CA LEU A 87 -15.73 1.71 -1.35
C LEU A 87 -16.91 0.99 -0.71
N ASP A 88 -16.69 -0.24 -0.24
CA ASP A 88 -17.77 -1.01 0.39
C ASP A 88 -18.23 -0.37 1.68
N ARG A 89 -17.28 0.09 2.49
CA ARG A 89 -17.64 0.63 3.81
C ARG A 89 -18.24 2.03 3.75
N ALA A 90 -17.67 2.90 2.96
CA ALA A 90 -18.06 4.30 2.97
C ALA A 90 -18.91 4.75 1.79
N TYR A 91 -18.85 4.01 0.68
CA TYR A 91 -19.51 4.46 -0.54
C TYR A 91 -20.40 3.40 -1.19
N LYS A 92 -20.79 2.40 -0.43
CA LYS A 92 -21.73 1.37 -0.90
C LYS A 92 -21.28 0.70 -2.18
N GLY A 93 -19.98 0.58 -2.36
CA GLY A 93 -19.41 -0.06 -3.56
C GLY A 93 -19.39 0.82 -4.80
N SER A 94 -19.74 2.10 -4.66
CA SER A 94 -19.87 2.96 -5.84
C SER A 94 -18.67 3.87 -6.04
N LEU A 95 -17.92 3.62 -7.11
CA LEU A 95 -16.80 4.48 -7.48
C LEU A 95 -17.28 5.88 -7.85
N SER A 96 -18.42 5.97 -8.55
CA SER A 96 -18.93 7.29 -8.93
C SER A 96 -19.33 8.10 -7.71
N LEU A 97 -19.82 7.45 -6.65
CA LEU A 97 -20.14 8.16 -5.42
C LEU A 97 -18.88 8.68 -4.75
N LEU A 98 -17.81 7.90 -4.77
CA LEU A 98 -16.52 8.34 -4.24
C LEU A 98 -16.02 9.58 -4.99
N VAL A 99 -16.00 9.52 -6.32
CA VAL A 99 -15.53 10.63 -7.13
C VAL A 99 -16.38 11.87 -6.90
N SER A 100 -17.71 11.69 -6.85
CA SER A 100 -18.63 12.79 -6.60
C SER A 100 -18.35 13.45 -5.26
N SER A 101 -18.09 12.65 -4.24
CA SER A 101 -17.80 13.15 -2.90
C SER A 101 -16.50 13.97 -2.89
N LEU A 102 -15.47 13.48 -3.55
CA LEU A 102 -14.20 14.18 -3.59
C LEU A 102 -14.29 15.50 -4.33
N THR A 103 -15.01 15.51 -5.45
CA THR A 103 -15.07 16.70 -6.29
C THR A 103 -15.95 17.80 -5.72
N ARG A 104 -16.75 17.49 -4.72
CA ARG A 104 -17.52 18.53 -4.06
C ARG A 104 -16.65 19.46 -3.23
N LYS A 105 -15.52 18.94 -2.73
CA LYS A 105 -14.66 19.72 -1.85
C LYS A 105 -13.55 20.41 -2.59
N GLN A 106 -13.14 19.87 -3.73
CA GLN A 106 -12.07 20.47 -4.50
C GLN A 106 -12.23 20.07 -5.96
N SER A 107 -11.80 20.97 -6.85
CA SER A 107 -11.89 20.67 -8.26
C SER A 107 -10.71 19.82 -8.68
N LEU A 108 -10.89 19.01 -9.71
CA LEU A 108 -9.81 18.21 -10.27
C LEU A 108 -9.09 19.01 -11.36
N PRO A 109 -7.77 18.90 -11.42
CA PRO A 109 -7.04 19.51 -12.55
C PRO A 109 -7.48 18.88 -13.86
N GLN A 110 -7.42 19.63 -14.94
CA GLN A 110 -7.84 19.13 -16.25
C GLN A 110 -7.08 17.85 -16.66
N LYS A 111 -5.80 17.78 -16.29
CA LYS A 111 -5.01 16.60 -16.60
C LYS A 111 -5.61 15.33 -15.95
N GLU A 112 -6.07 15.44 -14.71
CA GLU A 112 -6.71 14.32 -14.00
C GLU A 112 -8.01 13.93 -14.70
N ILE A 113 -8.79 14.90 -15.08
CA ILE A 113 -10.06 14.66 -15.76
C ILE A 113 -9.81 13.92 -17.06
N ASP A 114 -8.81 14.37 -17.84
CA ASP A 114 -8.50 13.74 -19.10
C ASP A 114 -8.03 12.30 -18.92
N GLU A 115 -7.22 12.05 -17.89
CA GLU A 115 -6.74 10.71 -17.61
C GLU A 115 -7.87 9.79 -17.19
N LEU A 116 -8.81 10.31 -16.40
CA LEU A 116 -9.97 9.53 -15.97
C LEU A 116 -10.85 9.15 -17.17
N TYR A 117 -11.09 10.10 -18.08
CA TYR A 117 -11.84 9.81 -19.28
C TYR A 117 -11.16 8.72 -20.13
N ALA A 118 -9.83 8.78 -20.24
CA ALA A 118 -9.09 7.79 -21.00
C ALA A 118 -9.26 6.38 -20.41
N ILE A 119 -9.16 6.28 -19.07
CA ILE A 119 -9.34 5.01 -18.38
C ILE A 119 -10.75 4.48 -18.62
N LEU A 120 -11.76 5.33 -18.52
CA LEU A 120 -13.14 4.91 -18.67
C LEU A 120 -13.45 4.48 -20.10
N ARG A 121 -12.89 5.15 -21.09
CA ARG A 121 -13.08 4.76 -22.48
C ARG A 121 -12.47 3.40 -22.77
N GLU A 122 -11.31 3.13 -22.18
CA GLU A 122 -10.67 1.85 -22.35
C GLU A 122 -11.53 0.75 -21.75
N MET A 123 -12.12 1.02 -20.59
CA MET A 123 -13.02 0.07 -19.95
C MET A 123 -14.26 -0.19 -20.79
N GLU A 124 -14.81 0.85 -21.42
CA GLU A 124 -15.95 0.72 -22.31
C GLU A 124 -15.65 -0.20 -23.48
N GLY A 125 -14.46 -0.05 -24.06
CA GLY A 125 -14.05 -0.90 -25.16
C GLY A 125 -14.01 -2.36 -24.76
N LYS A 126 -13.52 -2.63 -23.56
CA LYS A 126 -13.49 -4.01 -23.08
C LYS A 126 -14.87 -4.57 -22.80
N ASN A 127 -15.75 -3.72 -22.30
CA ASN A 127 -17.13 -4.19 -21.99
C ASN A 127 -17.97 -4.42 -23.23
N ASN A 128 -17.57 -3.84 -24.35
CA ASN A 128 -18.31 -4.02 -25.60
C ASN A 128 -17.86 -5.24 -26.39
N ASP A 129 -16.84 -5.91 -25.92
CA ASP A 129 -16.40 -7.15 -26.53
C ASP A 129 -17.10 -8.36 -25.88
#